data_68db3444e0628cf7680f7d13fdfb82f5
#
_entry.id   68db3444e0628cf7680f7d13fdfb82f5
#
_cell.length_a   1.000
_cell.length_b   1.000
_cell.length_c   1.000
_cell.angle_alpha   90.00
_cell.angle_beta   90.00
_cell.angle_gamma   90.00
#
_symmetry.space_group_name_H-M   'P 1'
#
loop_
_entity.id
_entity.type
_entity.pdbx_description
1 polymer ?
#
loop_
_entity_poly.entity_id
_entity_poly.type
_entity_poly.pdbx_seq_one_letter_code
_entity_poly.pdbx_strand_id
1 'polypeptide(L)'
;MATGGEVKKGLIQDTFTPVVKDKLAAYGIETLAVTYSGDGVEHVANAIADMRKTGAELILCTGGMSVDPDDNTPGGIKQSGARIVTYGAPVLPGAMFLLGYYDDGTVVCGLPGCVMYAGATIFDLALPRIAAGVEMTHADFAAMGEGGLCLGCKPCHWPNCPFGR
;
A
#
# COMPACT_ATOMS: atom_id res chain seq x y z
N MET A 1 -2.73 -8.57 -1.21
CA MET A 1 -3.13 -9.37 -0.04
C MET A 1 -4.06 -8.53 0.82
N ALA A 2 -5.24 -9.03 1.13
CA ALA A 2 -6.12 -8.40 2.10
C ALA A 2 -5.94 -9.06 3.48
N THR A 3 -5.78 -8.26 4.53
CA THR A 3 -5.66 -8.73 5.91
C THR A 3 -6.95 -8.46 6.65
N GLY A 4 -7.28 -9.31 7.60
CA GLY A 4 -8.48 -9.22 8.43
C GLY A 4 -9.22 -10.54 8.52
N GLY A 5 -9.46 -10.99 9.75
CA GLY A 5 -10.15 -12.26 10.01
C GLY A 5 -11.57 -12.30 9.46
N GLU A 6 -12.24 -11.17 9.41
CA GLU A 6 -13.62 -11.06 8.89
C GLU A 6 -13.68 -11.21 7.36
N VAL A 7 -12.75 -10.58 6.63
CA VAL A 7 -12.63 -10.72 5.17
C VAL A 7 -12.25 -12.14 4.82
N LYS A 8 -11.27 -12.74 5.54
CA LYS A 8 -10.83 -14.13 5.34
C LYS A 8 -11.96 -15.13 5.55
N LYS A 9 -12.86 -14.88 6.50
CA LYS A 9 -14.03 -15.74 6.78
C LYS A 9 -15.22 -15.46 5.84
N GLY A 10 -15.11 -14.48 4.93
CA GLY A 10 -16.18 -14.09 4.03
C GLY A 10 -17.34 -13.36 4.72
N LEU A 11 -17.14 -12.84 5.93
CA LEU A 11 -18.15 -12.09 6.68
C LEU A 11 -18.32 -10.66 6.14
N ILE A 12 -17.25 -10.10 5.56
CA ILE A 12 -17.23 -8.79 4.93
C ILE A 12 -16.70 -8.94 3.51
N GLN A 13 -17.33 -8.25 2.56
CA GLN A 13 -16.89 -8.24 1.17
C GLN A 13 -15.60 -7.39 1.04
N ASP A 14 -14.62 -7.92 0.32
CA ASP A 14 -13.40 -7.19 -0.04
C ASP A 14 -13.72 -6.10 -1.07
N THR A 15 -13.78 -4.87 -0.60
CA THR A 15 -13.99 -3.66 -1.43
C THR A 15 -12.66 -2.99 -1.82
N PHE A 16 -11.54 -3.40 -1.21
CA PHE A 16 -10.21 -2.86 -1.46
C PHE A 16 -9.61 -3.39 -2.78
N THR A 17 -9.66 -4.70 -2.96
CA THR A 17 -9.01 -5.35 -4.10
C THR A 17 -9.47 -4.81 -5.45
N PRO A 18 -10.76 -4.56 -5.73
CA PRO A 18 -11.18 -3.98 -7.00
C PRO A 18 -10.53 -2.62 -7.27
N VAL A 19 -10.56 -1.70 -6.29
CA VAL A 19 -10.00 -0.36 -6.43
C VAL A 19 -8.48 -0.40 -6.68
N VAL A 20 -7.77 -1.26 -5.95
CA VAL A 20 -6.33 -1.42 -6.12
C VAL A 20 -6.00 -1.99 -7.51
N LYS A 21 -6.76 -2.98 -7.99
CA LYS A 21 -6.59 -3.54 -9.33
C LYS A 21 -6.76 -2.50 -10.42
N ASP A 22 -7.76 -1.63 -10.31
CA ASP A 22 -7.99 -0.56 -11.27
C ASP A 22 -6.81 0.43 -11.31
N LYS A 23 -6.25 0.77 -10.14
CA LYS A 23 -5.07 1.63 -10.04
C LYS A 23 -3.83 0.97 -10.67
N LEU A 24 -3.62 -0.33 -10.46
CA LEU A 24 -2.51 -1.09 -11.06
C LEU A 24 -2.65 -1.19 -12.58
N ALA A 25 -3.86 -1.47 -13.06
CA ALA A 25 -4.16 -1.60 -14.50
C ALA A 25 -3.85 -0.33 -15.28
N ALA A 26 -4.00 0.86 -14.67
CA ALA A 26 -3.65 2.13 -15.27
C ALA A 26 -2.14 2.24 -15.64
N TYR A 27 -1.30 1.43 -15.01
CA TYR A 27 0.15 1.34 -15.29
C TYR A 27 0.55 0.03 -15.99
N GLY A 28 -0.41 -0.74 -16.49
CA GLY A 28 -0.14 -2.02 -17.14
C GLY A 28 0.33 -3.13 -16.20
N ILE A 29 0.14 -2.97 -14.89
CA ILE A 29 0.54 -3.95 -13.88
C ILE A 29 -0.57 -4.99 -13.72
N GLU A 30 -0.23 -6.25 -13.99
CA GLU A 30 -1.16 -7.37 -13.84
C GLU A 30 -1.16 -7.91 -12.42
N THR A 31 -2.34 -8.31 -11.93
CA THR A 31 -2.48 -8.96 -10.63
C THR A 31 -2.28 -10.47 -10.76
N LEU A 32 -1.19 -11.00 -10.25
CA LEU A 32 -0.89 -12.44 -10.28
C LEU A 32 -1.77 -13.25 -9.33
N ALA A 33 -2.00 -12.74 -8.12
CA ALA A 33 -2.75 -13.44 -7.09
C ALA A 33 -3.44 -12.48 -6.12
N VAL A 34 -4.53 -12.94 -5.52
CA VAL A 34 -5.17 -12.29 -4.38
C VAL A 34 -5.22 -13.29 -3.24
N THR A 35 -4.71 -12.90 -2.08
CA THR A 35 -4.62 -13.77 -0.88
C THR A 35 -5.26 -13.05 0.30
N TYR A 36 -5.94 -13.80 1.13
CA TYR A 36 -6.55 -13.31 2.38
C TYR A 36 -5.80 -13.86 3.58
N SER A 37 -5.20 -12.99 4.37
CA SER A 37 -4.52 -13.34 5.62
C SER A 37 -5.43 -13.13 6.82
N GLY A 38 -5.23 -13.94 7.86
CA GLY A 38 -5.80 -13.66 9.18
C GLY A 38 -5.06 -12.51 9.86
N ASP A 39 -5.62 -12.09 11.00
CA ASP A 39 -4.99 -11.12 11.89
C ASP A 39 -3.77 -11.74 12.57
N GLY A 40 -2.81 -10.90 12.93
CA GLY A 40 -1.58 -11.32 13.60
C GLY A 40 -0.35 -11.23 12.70
N VAL A 41 0.73 -10.80 13.33
CA VAL A 41 2.03 -10.52 12.69
C VAL A 41 2.56 -11.72 11.89
N GLU A 42 2.53 -12.92 12.50
CA GLU A 42 3.03 -14.13 11.83
C GLU A 42 2.20 -14.54 10.61
N HIS A 43 0.87 -14.40 10.69
CA HIS A 43 -0.01 -14.73 9.55
C HIS A 43 0.27 -13.82 8.36
N VAL A 44 0.45 -12.53 8.62
CA VAL A 44 0.80 -11.54 7.58
C VAL A 44 2.17 -11.85 6.99
N ALA A 45 3.19 -12.10 7.83
CA ALA A 45 4.54 -12.40 7.38
C ALA A 45 4.59 -13.68 6.51
N ASN A 46 3.90 -14.73 6.93
CA ASN A 46 3.82 -15.99 6.18
C ASN A 46 3.11 -15.82 4.84
N ALA A 47 1.99 -15.07 4.81
CA ALA A 47 1.28 -14.79 3.59
C ALA A 47 2.13 -13.99 2.58
N ILE A 48 2.91 -13.01 3.06
CA ILE A 48 3.86 -12.28 2.23
C ILE A 48 4.94 -13.22 1.68
N ALA A 49 5.51 -14.09 2.50
CA ALA A 49 6.51 -15.06 2.07
C ALA A 49 5.96 -16.00 0.97
N ASP A 50 4.70 -16.41 1.09
CA ASP A 50 4.06 -17.25 0.06
C ASP A 50 3.81 -16.46 -1.24
N MET A 51 3.42 -15.20 -1.16
CA MET A 51 3.27 -14.34 -2.35
C MET A 51 4.61 -14.12 -3.05
N ARG A 52 5.71 -13.94 -2.33
CA ARG A 52 7.05 -13.83 -2.93
C ARG A 52 7.43 -15.07 -3.74
N LYS A 53 7.05 -16.27 -3.28
CA LYS A 53 7.28 -17.53 -4.03
C LYS A 53 6.56 -17.58 -5.37
N THR A 54 5.53 -16.77 -5.59
CA THR A 54 4.82 -16.69 -6.88
C THR A 54 5.58 -15.88 -7.93
N GLY A 55 6.67 -15.22 -7.57
CA GLY A 55 7.42 -14.31 -8.44
C GLY A 55 6.80 -12.90 -8.52
N ALA A 56 5.95 -12.53 -7.57
CA ALA A 56 5.38 -11.17 -7.52
C ALA A 56 6.49 -10.14 -7.23
N GLU A 57 6.62 -9.14 -8.09
CA GLU A 57 7.57 -8.03 -7.95
C GLU A 57 7.03 -6.91 -7.05
N LEU A 58 5.70 -6.84 -6.91
CA LEU A 58 4.99 -5.88 -6.05
C LEU A 58 3.95 -6.59 -5.20
N ILE A 59 4.05 -6.44 -3.88
CA ILE A 59 3.09 -6.97 -2.91
C ILE A 59 2.37 -5.81 -2.22
N LEU A 60 1.06 -5.78 -2.33
CA LEU A 60 0.22 -4.78 -1.69
C LEU A 60 -0.56 -5.42 -0.55
N CYS A 61 -0.39 -4.91 0.65
CA CYS A 61 -1.10 -5.33 1.86
C CYS A 61 -2.17 -4.30 2.20
N THR A 62 -3.41 -4.73 2.33
CA THR A 62 -4.56 -3.89 2.68
C THR A 62 -5.21 -4.40 3.96
N GLY A 63 -5.76 -3.50 4.80
CA GLY A 63 -6.28 -3.82 6.12
C GLY A 63 -5.18 -3.85 7.20
N GLY A 64 -5.56 -3.59 8.45
CA GLY A 64 -4.64 -3.57 9.58
C GLY A 64 -3.50 -2.56 9.44
N MET A 65 -3.77 -1.40 8.85
CA MET A 65 -2.78 -0.34 8.54
C MET A 65 -3.11 1.00 9.22
N SER A 66 -3.96 1.00 10.22
CA SER A 66 -4.30 2.19 10.99
C SER A 66 -3.40 2.32 12.24
N VAL A 67 -3.78 3.17 13.16
CA VAL A 67 -3.08 3.39 14.43
C VAL A 67 -3.61 2.52 15.58
N ASP A 68 -4.51 1.60 15.28
CA ASP A 68 -5.05 0.69 16.28
C ASP A 68 -3.96 -0.29 16.74
N PRO A 69 -3.84 -0.57 18.05
CA PRO A 69 -2.89 -1.56 18.57
C PRO A 69 -3.05 -2.97 17.98
N ASP A 70 -4.24 -3.31 17.50
CA ASP A 70 -4.55 -4.60 16.87
C ASP A 70 -4.19 -4.64 15.36
N ASP A 71 -3.72 -3.53 14.80
CA ASP A 71 -3.28 -3.43 13.40
C ASP A 71 -1.89 -4.03 13.21
N ASN A 72 -1.86 -5.30 12.87
CA ASN A 72 -0.64 -6.12 12.81
C ASN A 72 0.07 -6.11 11.45
N THR A 73 -0.50 -5.50 10.43
CA THR A 73 0.07 -5.53 9.07
C THR A 73 1.47 -4.90 8.99
N PRO A 74 1.76 -3.73 9.59
CA PRO A 74 3.11 -3.17 9.59
C PRO A 74 4.13 -4.09 10.28
N GLY A 75 3.74 -4.69 11.40
CA GLY A 75 4.54 -5.68 12.11
C GLY A 75 4.86 -6.90 11.25
N GLY A 76 3.86 -7.43 10.54
CA GLY A 76 4.02 -8.57 9.63
C GLY A 76 4.92 -8.25 8.43
N ILE A 77 4.79 -7.07 7.84
CA ILE A 77 5.69 -6.61 6.77
C ILE A 77 7.14 -6.54 7.28
N LYS A 78 7.35 -5.96 8.46
CA LYS A 78 8.68 -5.90 9.07
C LYS A 78 9.24 -7.30 9.36
N GLN A 79 8.42 -8.18 9.93
CA GLN A 79 8.84 -9.55 10.27
C GLN A 79 9.13 -10.41 9.04
N SER A 80 8.53 -10.11 7.89
CA SER A 80 8.80 -10.81 6.63
C SER A 80 10.20 -10.54 6.05
N GLY A 81 10.98 -9.65 6.66
CA GLY A 81 12.35 -9.33 6.29
C GLY A 81 12.48 -8.16 5.32
N ALA A 82 11.42 -7.41 5.07
CA ALA A 82 11.50 -6.21 4.25
C ALA A 82 12.31 -5.09 4.94
N ARG A 83 13.19 -4.44 4.20
CA ARG A 83 13.83 -3.18 4.59
C ARG A 83 12.82 -2.04 4.46
N ILE A 84 12.30 -1.59 5.58
CA ILE A 84 11.28 -0.52 5.60
C ILE A 84 11.94 0.81 5.25
N VAL A 85 11.42 1.49 4.25
CA VAL A 85 11.82 2.84 3.82
C VAL A 85 11.07 3.89 4.61
N THR A 86 9.75 3.73 4.69
CA THR A 86 8.89 4.62 5.48
C THR A 86 7.70 3.84 6.04
N TYR A 87 7.29 4.22 7.23
CA TYR A 87 5.97 3.93 7.78
C TYR A 87 5.41 5.26 8.30
N GLY A 88 4.48 5.79 7.54
CA GLY A 88 4.01 7.14 7.65
C GLY A 88 4.68 8.10 6.68
N ALA A 89 3.93 9.11 6.25
CA ALA A 89 4.38 10.19 5.39
C ALA A 89 3.54 11.45 5.60
N PRO A 90 4.10 12.65 5.35
CA PRO A 90 3.36 13.91 5.54
C PRO A 90 2.40 14.18 4.38
N VAL A 91 1.56 13.19 4.06
CA VAL A 91 0.61 13.21 2.91
C VAL A 91 -0.77 12.78 3.38
N LEU A 92 -1.78 13.59 3.08
CA LEU A 92 -3.19 13.30 3.36
C LEU A 92 -4.03 13.47 2.07
N PRO A 93 -4.82 12.45 1.67
CA PRO A 93 -5.04 11.16 2.36
C PRO A 93 -3.87 10.19 2.21
N GLY A 94 -3.66 9.38 3.25
CA GLY A 94 -2.75 8.24 3.19
C GLY A 94 -1.56 8.27 4.15
N ALA A 95 -1.61 9.10 5.20
CA ALA A 95 -0.48 9.29 6.13
C ALA A 95 0.14 8.01 6.68
N MET A 96 -0.63 6.92 6.83
CA MET A 96 -0.15 5.64 7.37
C MET A 96 0.38 4.67 6.29
N PHE A 97 0.75 5.18 5.12
CA PHE A 97 1.36 4.37 4.07
C PHE A 97 2.70 3.78 4.52
N LEU A 98 2.95 2.54 4.14
CA LEU A 98 4.22 1.86 4.37
C LEU A 98 4.83 1.43 3.03
N LEU A 99 6.12 1.65 2.87
CA LEU A 99 6.92 1.14 1.76
C LEU A 99 8.13 0.39 2.29
N GLY A 100 8.41 -0.77 1.72
CA GLY A 100 9.61 -1.55 1.96
C GLY A 100 10.11 -2.26 0.71
N TYR A 101 11.37 -2.64 0.74
CA TYR A 101 12.04 -3.40 -0.33
C TYR A 101 12.69 -4.66 0.24
N TYR A 102 12.75 -5.71 -0.56
CA TYR A 102 13.57 -6.89 -0.31
C TYR A 102 14.86 -6.82 -1.13
N ASP A 103 15.85 -7.61 -0.73
CA ASP A 103 17.16 -7.66 -1.39
C ASP A 103 17.08 -8.14 -2.85
N ASP A 104 16.04 -8.88 -3.21
CA ASP A 104 15.76 -9.33 -4.57
C ASP A 104 15.04 -8.28 -5.44
N GLY A 105 14.82 -7.07 -4.92
CA GLY A 105 14.12 -5.98 -5.59
C GLY A 105 12.58 -6.01 -5.44
N THR A 106 12.01 -7.05 -4.84
CA THR A 106 10.56 -7.10 -4.57
C THR A 106 10.13 -5.92 -3.70
N VAL A 107 9.06 -5.26 -4.08
CA VAL A 107 8.47 -4.12 -3.36
C VAL A 107 7.30 -4.59 -2.49
N VAL A 108 7.20 -4.10 -1.28
CA VAL A 108 6.03 -4.31 -0.43
C VAL A 108 5.46 -2.99 0.06
N CYS A 109 4.14 -2.81 -0.08
CA CYS A 109 3.42 -1.65 0.42
C CYS A 109 2.32 -2.06 1.39
N GLY A 110 2.19 -1.30 2.48
CA GLY A 110 1.01 -1.30 3.34
C GLY A 110 0.10 -0.12 2.97
N LEU A 111 -1.13 -0.40 2.57
CA LEU A 111 -2.07 0.59 2.06
C LEU A 111 -3.10 0.98 3.12
N PRO A 112 -3.19 2.27 3.52
CA PRO A 112 -4.20 2.74 4.45
C PRO A 112 -5.61 2.72 3.83
N GLY A 113 -6.65 2.63 4.66
CA GLY A 113 -8.04 2.48 4.26
C GLY A 113 -8.58 3.55 3.30
N CYS A 114 -8.02 4.75 3.36
CA CYS A 114 -8.45 5.86 2.49
C CYS A 114 -8.21 5.62 0.98
N VAL A 115 -7.35 4.67 0.61
CA VAL A 115 -7.14 4.28 -0.80
C VAL A 115 -8.44 3.84 -1.47
N MET A 116 -9.41 3.32 -0.69
CA MET A 116 -10.73 2.91 -1.21
C MET A 116 -11.66 4.07 -1.55
N TYR A 117 -11.51 5.22 -0.89
CA TYR A 117 -12.51 6.29 -0.95
C TYR A 117 -12.01 7.55 -1.65
N ALA A 118 -10.71 7.82 -1.55
CA ALA A 118 -10.13 9.04 -2.10
C ALA A 118 -9.73 8.85 -3.56
N GLY A 119 -9.98 9.87 -4.38
CA GLY A 119 -9.59 9.88 -5.79
C GLY A 119 -8.08 9.78 -5.99
N ALA A 120 -7.30 10.46 -5.13
CA ALA A 120 -5.85 10.36 -5.08
C ALA A 120 -5.35 10.29 -3.64
N THR A 121 -4.35 9.47 -3.38
CA THR A 121 -3.72 9.24 -2.08
C THR A 121 -2.20 9.21 -2.26
N ILE A 122 -1.47 9.05 -1.17
CA ILE A 122 -0.02 8.79 -1.24
C ILE A 122 0.33 7.59 -2.11
N PHE A 123 -0.52 6.55 -2.18
CA PHE A 123 -0.29 5.41 -3.06
C PHE A 123 -0.27 5.84 -4.53
N ASP A 124 -1.16 6.74 -4.93
CA ASP A 124 -1.19 7.29 -6.29
C ASP A 124 0.06 8.13 -6.61
N LEU A 125 0.70 8.74 -5.61
CA LEU A 125 1.99 9.45 -5.77
C LEU A 125 3.18 8.49 -5.87
N ALA A 126 3.16 7.39 -5.13
CA ALA A 126 4.24 6.41 -5.10
C ALA A 126 4.19 5.43 -6.28
N LEU A 127 2.98 4.98 -6.68
CA LEU A 127 2.79 3.94 -7.69
C LEU A 127 3.48 4.22 -9.03
N PRO A 128 3.46 5.44 -9.61
CA PRO A 128 4.17 5.73 -10.85
C PRO A 128 5.67 5.48 -10.76
N ARG A 129 6.30 5.82 -9.64
CA ARG A 129 7.73 5.60 -9.40
C ARG A 129 8.04 4.12 -9.21
N ILE A 130 7.21 3.41 -8.45
CA ILE A 130 7.30 1.95 -8.26
C ILE A 130 7.16 1.25 -9.61
N ALA A 131 6.17 1.61 -10.42
CA ALA A 131 5.95 1.03 -11.74
C ALA A 131 7.12 1.28 -12.71
N ALA A 132 7.82 2.40 -12.54
CA ALA A 132 9.01 2.73 -13.32
C ALA A 132 10.31 2.08 -12.77
N GLY A 133 10.24 1.27 -11.72
CA GLY A 133 11.39 0.66 -11.07
C GLY A 133 12.31 1.65 -10.34
N VAL A 134 11.79 2.82 -9.99
CA VAL A 134 12.54 3.85 -9.25
C VAL A 134 12.46 3.55 -7.75
N GLU A 135 13.60 3.26 -7.14
CA GLU A 135 13.68 3.08 -5.70
C GLU A 135 13.46 4.42 -4.99
N MET A 136 12.47 4.45 -4.10
CA MET A 136 12.15 5.62 -3.30
C MET A 136 12.84 5.57 -1.95
N THR A 137 13.22 6.73 -1.44
CA THR A 137 13.86 6.91 -0.14
C THR A 137 12.92 7.62 0.84
N HIS A 138 13.25 7.60 2.13
CA HIS A 138 12.53 8.38 3.14
C HIS A 138 12.51 9.89 2.80
N ALA A 139 13.59 10.42 2.20
CA ALA A 139 13.67 11.82 1.79
C ALA A 139 12.66 12.16 0.68
N ASP A 140 12.39 11.23 -0.24
CA ASP A 140 11.36 11.42 -1.28
C ASP A 140 9.97 11.60 -0.67
N PHE A 141 9.64 10.81 0.35
CA PHE A 141 8.36 10.96 1.06
C PHE A 141 8.31 12.25 1.88
N ALA A 142 9.40 12.62 2.55
CA ALA A 142 9.47 13.86 3.30
C ALA A 142 9.27 15.09 2.39
N ALA A 143 9.84 15.08 1.18
CA ALA A 143 9.69 16.15 0.20
C ALA A 143 8.24 16.35 -0.28
N MET A 144 7.39 15.30 -0.25
CA MET A 144 5.98 15.43 -0.61
C MET A 144 5.17 16.28 0.38
N GLY A 145 5.72 16.59 1.56
CA GLY A 145 5.02 17.30 2.62
C GLY A 145 4.61 18.72 2.26
N GLU A 146 5.31 19.39 1.36
CA GLU A 146 4.97 20.74 0.90
C GLU A 146 3.61 20.78 0.18
N GLY A 147 3.34 19.80 -0.68
CA GLY A 147 2.05 19.57 -1.34
C GLY A 147 1.24 18.44 -0.72
N GLY A 148 1.46 18.11 0.55
CA GLY A 148 0.98 16.87 1.18
C GLY A 148 -0.53 16.81 1.45
N LEU A 149 -1.28 17.88 1.28
CA LEU A 149 -2.72 17.92 1.54
C LEU A 149 -3.52 17.93 0.24
N CYS A 150 -4.29 16.87 -0.01
CA CYS A 150 -5.30 16.86 -1.06
C CYS A 150 -6.53 17.68 -0.64
N LEU A 151 -6.91 18.65 -1.46
CA LEU A 151 -8.04 19.55 -1.18
C LEU A 151 -9.41 18.94 -1.50
N GLY A 152 -9.48 17.72 -2.01
CA GLY A 152 -10.74 17.01 -2.29
C GLY A 152 -11.58 17.66 -3.40
N CYS A 153 -10.95 18.26 -4.40
CA CYS A 153 -11.60 18.95 -5.50
C CYS A 153 -12.64 18.09 -6.21
N LYS A 154 -13.76 18.71 -6.60
CA LYS A 154 -14.80 18.05 -7.41
C LYS A 154 -15.02 18.85 -8.70
N PRO A 155 -14.66 18.29 -9.90
CA PRO A 155 -14.01 16.99 -10.10
C PRO A 155 -12.55 16.94 -9.59
N CYS A 156 -12.01 15.75 -9.39
CA CYS A 156 -10.59 15.57 -9.05
C CYS A 156 -9.73 16.00 -10.25
N HIS A 157 -8.70 16.81 -10.02
CA HIS A 157 -7.78 17.30 -11.06
C HIS A 157 -6.43 16.58 -11.08
N TRP A 158 -6.21 15.62 -10.18
CA TRP A 158 -4.96 14.87 -10.16
C TRP A 158 -4.73 14.15 -11.51
N PRO A 159 -3.50 14.13 -12.07
CA PRO A 159 -2.24 14.64 -11.52
C PRO A 159 -1.96 16.14 -11.78
N ASN A 160 -2.87 16.89 -12.40
CA ASN A 160 -2.69 18.31 -12.72
C ASN A 160 -3.09 19.23 -11.54
N CYS A 161 -2.46 19.00 -10.38
CA CYS A 161 -2.69 19.77 -9.15
C CYS A 161 -1.42 19.77 -8.28
N PRO A 162 -1.34 20.59 -7.21
CA PRO A 162 -0.15 20.67 -6.35
C PRO A 162 0.03 19.45 -5.42
N PHE A 163 -0.93 18.53 -5.36
CA PHE A 163 -0.86 17.38 -4.45
C PHE A 163 0.38 16.52 -4.70
N GLY A 164 1.23 16.39 -3.67
CA GLY A 164 2.47 15.61 -3.69
C GLY A 164 3.64 16.27 -4.44
N ARG A 165 3.60 17.60 -4.61
CA ARG A 165 4.66 18.36 -5.27
C ARG A 165 5.32 19.33 -4.31
#